data_6c0e09d69e5353b82dd1ad2853ae80d5
#
_entry.id   6c0e09d69e5353b82dd1ad2853ae80d5
#
_cell.length_a   1.000
_cell.length_b   1.000
_cell.length_c   1.000
_cell.angle_alpha   90.00
_cell.angle_beta   90.00
_cell.angle_gamma   90.00
#
_symmetry.space_group_name_H-M   'P 1'
#
loop_
_entity.id
_entity.type
_entity.pdbx_description
1 polymer ?
#
loop_
_entity_poly.entity_id
_entity_poly.type
_entity_poly.pdbx_seq_one_letter_code
_entity_poly.pdbx_strand_id
1 'polypeptide(L)'
;MIKKKAKSAVSIVIVLTLLVVSASAAVIQPRWTYIASIVCSLDISDSGYATLYGGGSAPSPDVNKVKVIVKLQQFKNSKWETLNTWTATASGWSARTSTKTWPVAHGYSYRLYVTLEAYNGNTLLESASQPYNYGFFQ
;
A
#
# COMPACT_ATOMS: atom_id res chain seq x y z
N MET A 1 -17.41 -5.84 61.06
CA MET A 1 -16.03 -5.36 60.89
C MET A 1 -15.30 -5.96 59.68
N ILE A 2 -15.72 -7.07 59.17
CA ILE A 2 -15.07 -7.76 58.02
C ILE A 2 -15.58 -7.25 56.66
N LYS A 3 -16.64 -6.42 56.66
CA LYS A 3 -17.30 -5.94 55.43
C LYS A 3 -16.55 -4.82 54.69
N LYS A 4 -15.49 -4.25 55.27
CA LYS A 4 -14.76 -3.14 54.61
C LYS A 4 -13.67 -3.58 53.66
N LYS A 5 -13.29 -4.85 53.64
CA LYS A 5 -12.21 -5.36 52.76
C LYS A 5 -12.68 -5.78 51.37
N ALA A 6 -13.97 -5.96 51.14
CA ALA A 6 -14.52 -6.39 49.86
C ALA A 6 -14.73 -5.23 48.85
N LYS A 7 -14.75 -3.98 49.33
CA LYS A 7 -15.03 -2.81 48.45
C LYS A 7 -13.82 -2.31 47.66
N SER A 8 -12.59 -2.61 48.09
CA SER A 8 -11.39 -2.15 47.40
C SER A 8 -10.97 -3.06 46.24
N ALA A 9 -11.36 -4.31 46.22
CA ALA A 9 -11.04 -5.25 45.15
C ALA A 9 -11.82 -5.00 43.87
N VAL A 10 -13.05 -4.48 43.96
CA VAL A 10 -13.90 -4.19 42.79
C VAL A 10 -13.42 -2.96 42.01
N SER A 11 -12.88 -1.97 42.75
CA SER A 11 -12.34 -0.74 42.10
C SER A 11 -11.10 -0.99 41.27
N ILE A 12 -10.24 -1.93 41.64
CA ILE A 12 -9.03 -2.28 40.95
C ILE A 12 -9.32 -3.00 39.60
N VAL A 13 -10.34 -3.84 39.58
CA VAL A 13 -10.73 -4.57 38.35
C VAL A 13 -11.33 -3.65 37.31
N ILE A 14 -12.05 -2.61 37.71
CA ILE A 14 -12.67 -1.64 36.81
C ILE A 14 -11.59 -0.76 36.16
N VAL A 15 -10.56 -0.38 36.91
CA VAL A 15 -9.44 0.44 36.40
C VAL A 15 -8.59 -0.35 35.39
N LEU A 16 -8.36 -1.64 35.62
CA LEU A 16 -7.65 -2.51 34.70
C LEU A 16 -8.40 -2.72 33.38
N THR A 17 -9.73 -2.82 33.41
CA THR A 17 -10.53 -2.99 32.21
C THR A 17 -10.55 -1.73 31.33
N LEU A 18 -10.49 -0.55 31.92
CA LEU A 18 -10.44 0.73 31.20
C LEU A 18 -9.06 0.96 30.51
N LEU A 19 -7.98 0.44 31.08
CA LEU A 19 -6.64 0.55 30.50
C LEU A 19 -6.44 -0.33 29.25
N VAL A 20 -7.16 -1.43 29.14
CA VAL A 20 -7.09 -2.33 27.99
C VAL A 20 -7.80 -1.75 26.76
N VAL A 21 -8.85 -0.95 26.95
CA VAL A 21 -9.62 -0.34 25.85
C VAL A 21 -8.86 0.83 25.21
N SER A 22 -7.97 1.50 25.90
CA SER A 22 -7.23 2.65 25.36
C SER A 22 -6.01 2.26 24.52
N ALA A 23 -5.61 0.98 24.47
CA ALA A 23 -4.44 0.52 23.74
C ALA A 23 -4.72 0.11 22.27
N SER A 24 -6.00 0.14 21.82
CA SER A 24 -6.40 -0.47 20.54
C SER A 24 -6.58 0.52 19.37
N ALA A 25 -6.22 1.80 19.50
CA ALA A 25 -6.62 2.83 18.56
C ALA A 25 -5.47 3.51 17.77
N ALA A 26 -4.25 2.96 17.75
CA ALA A 26 -3.16 3.56 17.01
C ALA A 26 -3.13 3.07 15.55
N VAL A 27 -3.57 3.90 14.60
CA VAL A 27 -3.39 3.67 13.17
C VAL A 27 -2.11 4.35 12.73
N ILE A 28 -1.13 3.57 12.26
CA ILE A 28 0.12 4.10 11.71
C ILE A 28 -0.09 4.30 10.22
N GLN A 29 -0.04 5.57 9.75
CA GLN A 29 -0.02 5.89 8.34
C GLN A 29 1.41 6.15 7.88
N PRO A 30 1.82 5.67 6.69
CA PRO A 30 3.13 5.98 6.15
C PRO A 30 3.26 7.49 5.91
N ARG A 31 4.40 8.05 6.30
CA ARG A 31 4.74 9.45 6.07
C ARG A 31 5.85 9.54 5.03
N TRP A 32 5.53 10.15 3.92
CA TRP A 32 6.50 10.46 2.89
C TRP A 32 6.91 11.93 2.96
N THR A 33 8.15 12.23 2.63
CA THR A 33 8.68 13.58 2.65
C THR A 33 8.38 14.34 1.36
N TYR A 34 8.60 13.71 0.23
CA TYR A 34 8.44 14.30 -1.10
C TYR A 34 7.20 13.76 -1.82
N ILE A 35 6.94 12.47 -1.66
CA ILE A 35 5.83 11.79 -2.32
C ILE A 35 4.52 12.15 -1.63
N ALA A 36 3.53 12.60 -2.40
CA ALA A 36 2.21 12.94 -1.90
C ALA A 36 1.19 11.84 -2.13
N SER A 37 1.29 11.11 -3.25
CA SER A 37 0.32 10.08 -3.59
C SER A 37 0.92 9.00 -4.47
N ILE A 38 0.44 7.78 -4.29
CA ILE A 38 0.60 6.67 -5.22
C ILE A 38 -0.81 6.25 -5.62
N VAL A 39 -1.07 6.21 -6.92
CA VAL A 39 -2.36 5.82 -7.49
C VAL A 39 -2.18 4.56 -8.32
N CYS A 40 -3.15 3.68 -8.28
CA CYS A 40 -3.12 2.45 -9.04
C CYS A 40 -4.54 1.93 -9.28
N SER A 41 -4.69 1.15 -10.33
CA SER A 41 -5.93 0.47 -10.66
C SER A 41 -5.60 -0.90 -11.22
N LEU A 42 -6.34 -1.90 -10.78
CA LEU A 42 -6.26 -3.26 -11.29
C LEU A 42 -7.68 -3.83 -11.36
N ASP A 43 -8.08 -4.20 -12.56
CA ASP A 43 -9.31 -4.94 -12.81
C ASP A 43 -8.99 -6.19 -13.62
N ILE A 44 -9.75 -7.26 -13.42
CA ILE A 44 -9.58 -8.52 -14.15
C ILE A 44 -10.92 -8.89 -14.74
N SER A 45 -10.95 -9.03 -16.07
CA SER A 45 -12.15 -9.48 -16.79
C SER A 45 -12.39 -10.98 -16.58
N ASP A 46 -13.65 -11.41 -16.73
CA ASP A 46 -14.00 -12.82 -16.62
C ASP A 46 -13.25 -13.71 -17.61
N SER A 47 -12.83 -13.15 -18.74
CA SER A 47 -12.02 -13.83 -19.76
C SER A 47 -10.54 -13.98 -19.38
N GLY A 48 -10.10 -13.44 -18.25
CA GLY A 48 -8.74 -13.60 -17.76
C GLY A 48 -7.73 -12.57 -18.26
N TYR A 49 -8.16 -11.30 -18.43
CA TYR A 49 -7.27 -10.21 -18.76
C TYR A 49 -7.27 -9.18 -17.64
N ALA A 50 -6.09 -8.95 -17.08
CA ALA A 50 -5.86 -7.86 -16.15
C ALA A 50 -5.70 -6.55 -16.93
N THR A 51 -6.40 -5.52 -16.50
CA THR A 51 -6.26 -4.14 -17.00
C THR A 51 -5.76 -3.28 -15.85
N LEU A 52 -4.67 -2.57 -16.06
CA LEU A 52 -3.97 -1.92 -14.96
C LEU A 52 -3.27 -0.62 -15.37
N TYR A 53 -3.08 0.24 -14.41
CA TYR A 53 -2.14 1.35 -14.46
C TYR A 53 -1.62 1.68 -13.06
N GLY A 54 -0.51 2.40 -13.01
CA GLY A 54 0.03 2.94 -11.79
C GLY A 54 0.69 4.28 -12.02
N GLY A 55 0.74 5.09 -10.98
CA GLY A 55 1.33 6.40 -11.03
C GLY A 55 1.40 7.05 -9.66
N GLY A 56 1.74 8.31 -9.64
CA GLY A 56 1.79 9.08 -8.41
C GLY A 56 2.38 10.46 -8.60
N SER A 57 2.50 11.18 -7.50
CA SER A 57 2.98 12.55 -7.48
C SER A 57 3.90 12.83 -6.31
N ALA A 58 4.85 13.74 -6.56
CA ALA A 58 5.80 14.25 -5.58
C ALA A 58 5.97 15.77 -5.77
N PRO A 59 4.97 16.58 -5.35
CA PRO A 59 4.94 18.02 -5.60
C PRO A 59 5.84 18.77 -4.63
N SER A 60 7.13 18.82 -4.95
CA SER A 60 8.14 19.55 -4.18
C SER A 60 9.06 20.31 -5.13
N PRO A 61 9.51 21.52 -4.75
CA PRO A 61 10.48 22.28 -5.56
C PRO A 61 11.79 21.53 -5.82
N ASP A 62 12.15 20.58 -4.95
CA ASP A 62 13.36 19.78 -5.07
C ASP A 62 13.22 18.64 -6.08
N VAL A 63 12.00 18.28 -6.46
CA VAL A 63 11.72 17.19 -7.39
C VAL A 63 11.56 17.72 -8.81
N ASN A 64 12.31 17.15 -9.75
CA ASN A 64 12.20 17.49 -11.16
C ASN A 64 11.99 16.28 -12.08
N LYS A 65 11.97 15.08 -11.52
CA LYS A 65 11.72 13.85 -12.26
C LYS A 65 11.06 12.83 -11.35
N VAL A 66 10.06 12.12 -11.86
CA VAL A 66 9.35 11.05 -11.17
C VAL A 66 9.35 9.80 -12.03
N LYS A 67 9.61 8.66 -11.41
CA LYS A 67 9.55 7.35 -12.05
C LYS A 67 8.57 6.47 -11.29
N VAL A 68 7.69 5.81 -12.01
CA VAL A 68 6.79 4.79 -11.46
C VAL A 68 7.15 3.42 -12.01
N ILE A 69 7.16 2.43 -11.13
CA ILE A 69 7.41 1.03 -11.45
C ILE A 69 6.17 0.25 -10.99
N VAL A 70 5.50 -0.41 -11.92
CA VAL A 70 4.27 -1.17 -11.66
C VAL A 70 4.54 -2.65 -11.90
N LYS A 71 4.35 -3.45 -10.88
CA LYS A 71 4.48 -4.91 -10.96
C LYS A 71 3.11 -5.56 -10.79
N LEU A 72 2.72 -6.39 -11.73
CA LEU A 72 1.58 -7.29 -11.58
C LEU A 72 2.09 -8.58 -10.94
N GLN A 73 1.51 -8.94 -9.79
CA GLN A 73 1.97 -10.08 -9.00
C GLN A 73 0.84 -11.07 -8.78
N GLN A 74 1.22 -12.34 -8.79
CA GLN A 74 0.38 -13.50 -8.53
C GLN A 74 0.85 -14.17 -7.24
N PHE A 75 -0.08 -14.52 -6.36
CA PHE A 75 0.25 -15.29 -5.16
C PHE A 75 0.29 -16.78 -5.48
N LYS A 76 1.47 -17.36 -5.41
CA LYS A 76 1.73 -18.75 -5.77
C LYS A 76 2.87 -19.32 -4.91
N ASN A 77 2.72 -20.56 -4.45
CA ASN A 77 3.71 -21.23 -3.59
C ASN A 77 4.04 -20.40 -2.34
N SER A 78 3.01 -19.83 -1.70
CA SER A 78 3.11 -19.03 -0.47
C SER A 78 3.91 -17.74 -0.62
N LYS A 79 4.05 -17.21 -1.83
CA LYS A 79 4.75 -15.94 -2.09
C LYS A 79 4.15 -15.20 -3.28
N TRP A 80 4.42 -13.89 -3.34
CA TRP A 80 4.07 -13.06 -4.48
C TRP A 80 5.14 -13.19 -5.57
N GLU A 81 4.72 -13.62 -6.75
CA GLU A 81 5.57 -13.72 -7.95
C GLU A 81 5.21 -12.63 -8.94
N THR A 82 6.21 -11.91 -9.44
CA THR A 82 5.98 -10.87 -10.45
C THR A 82 5.78 -11.52 -11.82
N LEU A 83 4.62 -11.24 -12.43
CA LEU A 83 4.30 -11.71 -13.78
C LEU A 83 4.86 -10.78 -14.84
N ASN A 84 4.75 -9.47 -14.63
CA ASN A 84 5.31 -8.47 -15.52
C ASN A 84 5.54 -7.14 -14.79
N THR A 85 6.44 -6.33 -15.33
CA THR A 85 6.80 -5.01 -14.79
C THR A 85 6.72 -3.96 -15.89
N TRP A 86 6.10 -2.82 -15.59
CA TRP A 86 6.03 -1.65 -16.45
C TRP A 86 6.60 -0.45 -15.72
N THR A 87 7.24 0.44 -16.46
CA THR A 87 7.81 1.66 -15.92
C THR A 87 7.39 2.86 -16.75
N ALA A 88 7.25 4.00 -16.10
CA ALA A 88 7.09 5.29 -16.75
C ALA A 88 7.91 6.33 -16.01
N THR A 89 8.60 7.20 -16.75
CA THR A 89 9.39 8.30 -16.20
C THR A 89 8.92 9.59 -16.84
N ALA A 90 8.76 10.62 -16.04
CA ALA A 90 8.35 11.94 -16.52
C ALA A 90 9.12 13.04 -15.81
N SER A 91 9.41 14.12 -16.53
CA SER A 91 9.90 15.36 -15.93
C SER A 91 8.76 16.03 -15.17
N GLY A 92 9.09 16.71 -14.07
CA GLY A 92 8.13 17.38 -13.21
C GLY A 92 7.78 16.56 -11.97
N TRP A 93 6.53 16.65 -11.51
CA TRP A 93 6.07 16.17 -10.22
C TRP A 93 5.23 14.91 -10.26
N SER A 94 4.89 14.41 -11.43
CA SER A 94 4.05 13.23 -11.55
C SER A 94 4.47 12.35 -12.71
N ALA A 95 4.22 11.04 -12.56
CA ALA A 95 4.38 10.06 -13.61
C ALA A 95 3.24 9.06 -13.53
N ARG A 96 2.86 8.51 -14.67
CA ARG A 96 1.82 7.50 -14.77
C ARG A 96 2.09 6.61 -15.97
N THR A 97 1.89 5.30 -15.82
CA THR A 97 1.86 4.39 -16.95
C THR A 97 0.58 4.60 -17.77
N SER A 98 0.64 4.35 -19.06
CA SER A 98 -0.58 4.11 -19.84
C SER A 98 -1.30 2.88 -19.30
N THR A 99 -2.57 2.72 -19.65
CA THR A 99 -3.32 1.51 -19.33
C THR A 99 -2.71 0.30 -20.03
N LYS A 100 -2.43 -0.74 -19.26
CA LYS A 100 -1.80 -1.98 -19.73
C LYS A 100 -2.75 -3.14 -19.54
N THR A 101 -2.58 -4.17 -20.37
CA THR A 101 -3.29 -5.43 -20.24
C THR A 101 -2.32 -6.59 -20.16
N TRP A 102 -2.69 -7.62 -19.40
CA TRP A 102 -1.89 -8.82 -19.25
C TRP A 102 -2.79 -10.03 -18.98
N PRO A 103 -2.57 -11.17 -19.67
CA PRO A 103 -3.36 -12.37 -19.42
C PRO A 103 -3.02 -12.96 -18.06
N VAL A 104 -4.04 -13.39 -17.33
CA VAL A 104 -3.91 -14.01 -16.01
C VAL A 104 -4.76 -15.27 -15.91
N ALA A 105 -4.31 -16.23 -15.12
CA ALA A 105 -5.00 -17.50 -14.91
C ALA A 105 -6.02 -17.40 -13.76
N HIS A 106 -7.11 -18.14 -13.85
CA HIS A 106 -8.05 -18.35 -12.76
C HIS A 106 -7.41 -19.16 -11.62
N GLY A 107 -7.88 -18.97 -10.41
CA GLY A 107 -7.48 -19.80 -9.27
C GLY A 107 -6.32 -19.24 -8.46
N TYR A 108 -5.96 -17.98 -8.64
CA TYR A 108 -4.90 -17.29 -7.89
C TYR A 108 -5.35 -15.93 -7.39
N SER A 109 -4.69 -15.44 -6.37
CA SER A 109 -4.83 -14.05 -5.94
C SER A 109 -3.85 -13.15 -6.68
N TYR A 110 -4.27 -11.93 -6.96
CA TYR A 110 -3.49 -10.94 -7.72
C TYR A 110 -3.41 -9.61 -6.99
N ARG A 111 -2.31 -8.90 -7.21
CA ARG A 111 -2.12 -7.53 -6.75
C ARG A 111 -1.23 -6.74 -7.71
N LEU A 112 -1.33 -5.43 -7.66
CA LEU A 112 -0.25 -4.55 -8.11
C LEU A 112 0.66 -4.24 -6.95
N TYR A 113 1.94 -4.11 -7.26
CA TYR A 113 2.93 -3.54 -6.36
C TYR A 113 3.57 -2.35 -7.06
N VAL A 114 3.24 -1.15 -6.58
CA VAL A 114 3.62 0.10 -7.24
C VAL A 114 4.68 0.81 -6.43
N THR A 115 5.79 1.14 -7.08
CA THR A 115 6.88 1.92 -6.50
C THR A 115 6.97 3.26 -7.22
N LEU A 116 6.98 4.34 -6.45
CA LEU A 116 7.22 5.69 -6.94
C LEU A 116 8.59 6.16 -6.47
N GLU A 117 9.37 6.70 -7.38
CA GLU A 117 10.69 7.24 -7.11
C GLU A 117 10.72 8.72 -7.51
N ALA A 118 11.11 9.59 -6.57
CA ALA A 118 11.24 11.03 -6.79
C ALA A 118 12.72 11.40 -6.88
N TYR A 119 13.07 12.15 -7.92
CA TYR A 119 14.45 12.51 -8.23
C TYR A 119 14.66 14.02 -8.35
N ASN A 120 15.89 14.45 -8.03
CA ASN A 120 16.48 15.68 -8.51
C ASN A 120 17.61 15.31 -9.46
N GLY A 121 17.41 15.51 -10.77
CA GLY A 121 18.32 14.99 -11.78
C GLY A 121 18.46 13.47 -11.69
N ASN A 122 19.65 12.99 -11.40
CA ASN A 122 19.96 11.58 -11.20
C ASN A 122 20.01 11.18 -9.72
N THR A 123 19.77 12.11 -8.80
CA THR A 123 19.78 11.84 -7.37
C THR A 123 18.39 11.40 -6.91
N LEU A 124 18.30 10.18 -6.38
CA LEU A 124 17.09 9.68 -5.77
C LEU A 124 16.85 10.37 -4.43
N LEU A 125 15.73 11.08 -4.29
CA LEU A 125 15.35 11.76 -3.06
C LEU A 125 14.48 10.88 -2.16
N GLU A 126 13.53 10.15 -2.75
CA GLU A 126 12.63 9.28 -2.02
C GLU A 126 12.11 8.16 -2.91
N SER A 127 11.93 6.98 -2.32
CA SER A 127 11.26 5.85 -2.93
C SER A 127 10.21 5.31 -1.99
N ALA A 128 9.01 5.09 -2.48
CA ALA A 128 7.90 4.54 -1.71
C ALA A 128 7.16 3.49 -2.54
N SER A 129 6.68 2.46 -1.87
CA SER A 129 5.96 1.37 -2.52
C SER A 129 4.64 1.11 -1.82
N GLN A 130 3.64 0.71 -2.59
CA GLN A 130 2.31 0.41 -2.09
C GLN A 130 1.70 -0.77 -2.84
N PRO A 131 1.21 -1.79 -2.12
CA PRO A 131 0.43 -2.86 -2.74
C PRO A 131 -1.02 -2.42 -2.96
N TYR A 132 -1.63 -2.91 -4.03
CA TYR A 132 -3.05 -2.80 -4.31
C TYR A 132 -3.59 -4.20 -4.60
N ASN A 133 -4.35 -4.74 -3.67
CA ASN A 133 -4.88 -6.09 -3.76
C ASN A 133 -6.17 -6.13 -4.57
N TYR A 134 -6.19 -6.92 -5.64
CA TYR A 134 -7.42 -7.32 -6.32
C TYR A 134 -8.16 -8.38 -5.52
N GLY A 135 -7.43 -9.37 -5.04
CA GLY A 135 -7.94 -10.54 -4.37
C GLY A 135 -7.88 -11.80 -5.23
N PHE A 136 -8.69 -12.79 -4.86
CA PHE A 136 -8.74 -14.07 -5.55
C PHE A 136 -9.58 -13.98 -6.84
N PHE A 137 -9.03 -14.44 -7.94
CA PHE A 137 -9.70 -14.51 -9.23
C PHE A 137 -10.17 -15.95 -9.48
N GLN A 138 -11.51 -16.13 -9.46
CA GLN A 138 -12.17 -17.44 -9.64
C GLN A 138 -12.19 -17.86 -11.10
#